data_343baa51a9f8dcb11ed1c07ce41182de
#
_entry.id   343baa51a9f8dcb11ed1c07ce41182de
#
_cell.length_a   1.000
_cell.length_b   1.000
_cell.length_c   1.000
_cell.angle_alpha   90.00
_cell.angle_beta   90.00
_cell.angle_gamma   90.00
#
_symmetry.space_group_name_H-M   'P 1'
#
loop_
_entity.id
_entity.type
_entity.pdbx_description
1 polymer ?
#
loop_
_entity_poly.entity_id
_entity_poly.type
_entity_poly.pdbx_seq_one_letter_code
_entity_poly.pdbx_strand_id
1 'polypeptide(L)'
;LPGEQVLYIGDTEHSPYGPRPIDEVRELALAVMDELVDSGVKMLVIACNTASAAVLHDARRRYTLGKGVPVVEVIHPAARAAARVTRNGRIGLIATQGTVDSRAYADALEAVPGVELLSTACPDFVELAERGVTTGPQVMSRAEEYLLPLREAGVDTLILGCTHYPVSYTHLTLPT
;
A
#
# COMPACT_ATOMS: atom_id res chain seq x y z
N LEU A 1 9.28 15.85 -7.00
CA LEU A 1 10.54 15.74 -7.75
C LEU A 1 10.74 17.00 -8.59
N PRO A 2 11.27 18.10 -8.01
CA PRO A 2 11.47 19.33 -8.75
C PRO A 2 12.38 19.08 -9.97
N GLY A 3 11.94 19.53 -11.14
CA GLY A 3 12.70 19.40 -12.39
C GLY A 3 12.53 18.09 -13.15
N GLU A 4 11.74 17.13 -12.64
CA GLU A 4 11.45 15.90 -13.35
C GLU A 4 10.06 15.96 -14.01
N GLN A 5 9.98 15.45 -15.25
CA GLN A 5 8.69 15.23 -15.88
C GLN A 5 8.07 13.95 -15.36
N VAL A 6 6.80 13.98 -14.99
CA VAL A 6 6.05 12.85 -14.47
C VAL A 6 4.98 12.47 -15.49
N LEU A 7 5.05 11.23 -15.99
CA LEU A 7 3.97 10.58 -16.72
C LEU A 7 3.19 9.72 -15.71
N TYR A 8 1.88 9.94 -15.60
CA TYR A 8 1.00 9.20 -14.70
C TYR A 8 -0.02 8.41 -15.50
N ILE A 9 -0.16 7.12 -15.18
CA ILE A 9 -1.24 6.26 -15.67
C ILE A 9 -1.98 5.70 -14.46
N GLY A 10 -3.28 5.94 -14.37
CA GLY A 10 -4.17 5.30 -13.42
C GLY A 10 -5.09 4.34 -14.16
N ASP A 11 -5.07 3.06 -13.77
CA ASP A 11 -5.96 2.04 -14.32
C ASP A 11 -7.36 2.20 -13.74
N THR A 12 -8.11 3.19 -14.25
CA THR A 12 -9.46 3.49 -13.80
C THR A 12 -10.49 2.47 -14.27
N GLU A 13 -10.21 1.76 -15.35
CA GLU A 13 -11.09 0.73 -15.91
C GLU A 13 -11.19 -0.48 -14.99
N HIS A 14 -10.08 -0.86 -14.35
CA HIS A 14 -10.02 -2.05 -13.50
C HIS A 14 -9.93 -1.73 -12.00
N SER A 15 -9.96 -0.45 -11.63
CA SER A 15 -10.02 -0.03 -10.21
C SER A 15 -11.36 -0.45 -9.57
N PRO A 16 -11.39 -0.78 -8.25
CA PRO A 16 -10.25 -0.90 -7.35
C PRO A 16 -9.54 -2.26 -7.43
N TYR A 17 -8.23 -2.28 -7.18
CA TYR A 17 -7.42 -3.51 -7.19
C TYR A 17 -7.58 -4.36 -5.91
N GLY A 18 -7.98 -3.73 -4.80
CA GLY A 18 -8.01 -4.38 -3.49
C GLY A 18 -8.81 -5.69 -3.40
N PRO A 19 -10.00 -5.80 -4.01
CA PRO A 19 -10.81 -7.02 -3.99
C PRO A 19 -10.43 -8.04 -5.07
N ARG A 20 -9.52 -7.72 -5.99
CA ARG A 20 -9.15 -8.62 -7.10
C ARG A 20 -8.15 -9.70 -6.67
N PRO A 21 -8.17 -10.88 -7.32
CA PRO A 21 -7.11 -11.87 -7.16
C PRO A 21 -5.73 -11.28 -7.49
N ILE A 22 -4.71 -11.68 -6.72
CA ILE A 22 -3.37 -11.11 -6.84
C ILE A 22 -2.75 -11.33 -8.24
N ASP A 23 -3.05 -12.46 -8.89
CA ASP A 23 -2.56 -12.77 -10.22
C ASP A 23 -3.20 -11.86 -11.29
N GLU A 24 -4.49 -11.53 -11.15
CA GLU A 24 -5.17 -10.57 -12.01
C GLU A 24 -4.55 -9.17 -11.86
N VAL A 25 -4.32 -8.73 -10.61
CA VAL A 25 -3.66 -7.44 -10.33
C VAL A 25 -2.26 -7.41 -10.95
N ARG A 26 -1.55 -8.54 -10.91
CA ARG A 26 -0.22 -8.64 -11.53
C ARG A 26 -0.26 -8.41 -13.04
N GLU A 27 -1.17 -9.06 -13.74
CA GLU A 27 -1.32 -8.91 -15.19
C GLU A 27 -1.69 -7.47 -15.57
N LEU A 28 -2.67 -6.89 -14.90
CA LEU A 28 -3.11 -5.52 -15.13
C LEU A 28 -2.00 -4.49 -14.87
N ALA A 29 -1.32 -4.62 -13.74
CA ALA A 29 -0.24 -3.70 -13.38
C ALA A 29 0.97 -3.81 -14.32
N LEU A 30 1.33 -5.03 -14.77
CA LEU A 30 2.40 -5.22 -15.76
C LEU A 30 2.03 -4.61 -17.11
N ALA A 31 0.78 -4.68 -17.55
CA ALA A 31 0.32 -4.04 -18.79
C ALA A 31 0.50 -2.51 -18.73
N VAL A 32 0.09 -1.87 -17.64
CA VAL A 32 0.31 -0.43 -17.42
C VAL A 32 1.81 -0.09 -17.39
N MET A 33 2.63 -0.93 -16.76
CA MET A 33 4.07 -0.69 -16.69
C MET A 33 4.75 -0.85 -18.08
N ASP A 34 4.27 -1.77 -18.93
CA ASP A 34 4.76 -1.88 -20.30
C ASP A 34 4.48 -0.61 -21.09
N GLU A 35 3.28 -0.05 -21.02
CA GLU A 35 2.92 1.20 -21.69
C GLU A 35 3.81 2.37 -21.23
N LEU A 36 4.09 2.47 -19.93
CA LEU A 36 5.00 3.47 -19.39
C LEU A 36 6.43 3.29 -19.94
N VAL A 37 6.94 2.07 -19.95
CA VAL A 37 8.30 1.79 -20.45
C VAL A 37 8.41 2.05 -21.96
N ASP A 38 7.39 1.68 -22.72
CA ASP A 38 7.34 1.93 -24.16
C ASP A 38 7.25 3.45 -24.49
N SER A 39 6.73 4.25 -23.53
CA SER A 39 6.74 5.73 -23.58
C SER A 39 8.12 6.33 -23.25
N GLY A 40 9.13 5.51 -22.97
CA GLY A 40 10.51 5.97 -22.75
C GLY A 40 10.79 6.55 -21.37
N VAL A 41 10.03 6.16 -20.33
CA VAL A 41 10.32 6.60 -18.96
C VAL A 41 11.67 6.05 -18.47
N LYS A 42 12.39 6.84 -17.69
CA LYS A 42 13.68 6.46 -17.12
C LYS A 42 13.59 5.74 -15.78
N MET A 43 12.40 5.71 -15.17
CA MET A 43 12.12 5.07 -13.88
C MET A 43 10.63 4.78 -13.78
N LEU A 44 10.29 3.67 -13.17
CA LEU A 44 8.91 3.30 -12.80
C LEU A 44 8.68 3.51 -11.31
N VAL A 45 7.53 4.08 -10.95
CA VAL A 45 7.09 4.21 -9.55
C VAL A 45 5.73 3.53 -9.41
N ILE A 46 5.65 2.49 -8.59
CA ILE A 46 4.40 1.79 -8.27
C ILE A 46 3.85 2.42 -7.01
N ALA A 47 2.86 3.30 -7.15
CA ALA A 47 2.29 4.06 -6.03
C ALA A 47 1.17 3.31 -5.28
N CYS A 48 0.68 2.19 -5.82
CA CYS A 48 -0.35 1.35 -5.22
C CYS A 48 0.27 0.22 -4.40
N ASN A 49 -0.20 0.00 -3.16
CA ASN A 49 0.29 -1.09 -2.30
C ASN A 49 -0.08 -2.47 -2.86
N THR A 50 -1.34 -2.65 -3.29
CA THR A 50 -1.79 -3.92 -3.86
C THR A 50 -1.02 -4.28 -5.12
N ALA A 51 -0.80 -3.31 -6.02
CA ALA A 51 0.03 -3.52 -7.19
C ALA A 51 1.50 -3.80 -6.81
N SER A 52 2.07 -3.05 -5.86
CA SER A 52 3.44 -3.30 -5.36
C SER A 52 3.60 -4.74 -4.86
N ALA A 53 2.67 -5.21 -4.05
CA ALA A 53 2.65 -6.57 -3.55
C ALA A 53 2.55 -7.62 -4.67
N ALA A 54 1.74 -7.33 -5.70
CA ALA A 54 1.51 -8.26 -6.81
C ALA A 54 2.69 -8.40 -7.78
N VAL A 55 3.38 -7.28 -8.09
CA VAL A 55 4.29 -7.26 -9.25
C VAL A 55 5.76 -7.00 -8.94
N LEU A 56 6.13 -6.62 -7.72
CA LEU A 56 7.48 -6.08 -7.44
C LEU A 56 8.61 -6.99 -7.96
N HIS A 57 8.50 -8.30 -7.72
CA HIS A 57 9.51 -9.25 -8.14
C HIS A 57 9.61 -9.34 -9.66
N ASP A 58 8.47 -9.47 -10.33
CA ASP A 58 8.40 -9.56 -11.79
C ASP A 58 8.83 -8.25 -12.46
N ALA A 59 8.40 -7.12 -11.91
CA ALA A 59 8.76 -5.80 -12.39
C ALA A 59 10.27 -5.54 -12.30
N ARG A 60 10.90 -5.90 -11.19
CA ARG A 60 12.37 -5.79 -11.05
C ARG A 60 13.11 -6.66 -12.08
N ARG A 61 12.67 -7.91 -12.24
CA ARG A 61 13.26 -8.82 -13.21
C ARG A 61 13.08 -8.30 -14.64
N ARG A 62 11.85 -7.89 -15.01
CA ARG A 62 11.49 -7.49 -16.37
C ARG A 62 12.08 -6.15 -16.78
N TYR A 63 11.99 -5.15 -15.90
CA TYR A 63 12.34 -3.78 -16.23
C TYR A 63 13.72 -3.38 -15.71
N THR A 64 14.04 -3.64 -14.45
CA THR A 64 15.34 -3.24 -13.91
C THR A 64 16.47 -4.08 -14.49
N LEU A 65 16.35 -5.40 -14.42
CA LEU A 65 17.39 -6.29 -14.93
C LEU A 65 17.34 -6.44 -16.46
N GLY A 66 16.15 -6.51 -17.04
CA GLY A 66 15.97 -6.77 -18.48
C GLY A 66 16.10 -5.53 -19.36
N LYS A 67 15.66 -4.35 -18.90
CA LYS A 67 15.62 -3.10 -19.70
C LYS A 67 16.42 -1.93 -19.08
N GLY A 68 17.03 -2.11 -17.91
CA GLY A 68 17.77 -1.05 -17.23
C GLY A 68 16.90 0.07 -16.65
N VAL A 69 15.58 -0.12 -16.56
CA VAL A 69 14.63 0.85 -16.00
C VAL A 69 14.39 0.54 -14.51
N PRO A 70 14.88 1.35 -13.57
CA PRO A 70 14.68 1.14 -12.14
C PRO A 70 13.21 1.13 -11.76
N VAL A 71 12.84 0.24 -10.82
CA VAL A 71 11.50 0.14 -10.27
C VAL A 71 11.53 0.50 -8.79
N VAL A 72 10.76 1.50 -8.40
CA VAL A 72 10.52 1.94 -7.02
C VAL A 72 9.06 1.62 -6.66
N GLU A 73 8.84 1.20 -5.43
CA GLU A 73 7.50 0.88 -4.91
C GLU A 73 7.32 1.43 -3.48
N VAL A 74 6.12 1.31 -2.91
CA VAL A 74 5.76 2.01 -1.68
C VAL A 74 5.87 1.16 -0.41
N ILE A 75 5.95 -0.17 -0.49
CA ILE A 75 5.95 -1.09 0.67
C ILE A 75 7.25 -0.96 1.48
N HIS A 76 8.40 -1.21 0.85
CA HIS A 76 9.68 -1.17 1.55
C HIS A 76 10.03 0.20 2.14
N PRO A 77 9.80 1.33 1.45
CA PRO A 77 9.99 2.65 2.06
C PRO A 77 9.12 2.87 3.30
N ALA A 78 7.82 2.48 3.24
CA ALA A 78 6.90 2.62 4.37
C ALA A 78 7.30 1.71 5.55
N ALA A 79 7.63 0.45 5.28
CA ALA A 79 8.11 -0.49 6.30
C ALA A 79 9.37 0.04 7.01
N ARG A 80 10.37 0.52 6.24
CA ARG A 80 11.59 1.13 6.82
C ARG A 80 11.30 2.40 7.61
N ALA A 81 10.34 3.22 7.18
CA ALA A 81 9.95 4.42 7.92
C ALA A 81 9.29 4.04 9.25
N ALA A 82 8.35 3.10 9.25
CA ALA A 82 7.68 2.60 10.44
C ALA A 82 8.68 2.00 11.46
N ALA A 83 9.62 1.17 10.98
CA ALA A 83 10.65 0.57 11.82
C ALA A 83 11.58 1.60 12.49
N ARG A 84 11.75 2.78 11.88
CA ARG A 84 12.56 3.86 12.46
C ARG A 84 11.84 4.68 13.52
N VAL A 85 10.51 4.78 13.45
CA VAL A 85 9.73 5.66 14.34
C VAL A 85 9.07 4.93 15.51
N THR A 86 8.86 3.62 15.39
CA THR A 86 8.33 2.81 16.50
C THR A 86 9.25 2.88 17.71
N ARG A 87 8.66 2.92 18.90
CA ARG A 87 9.37 2.96 20.18
C ARG A 87 9.33 1.62 20.92
N ASN A 88 8.22 0.88 20.74
CA ASN A 88 8.02 -0.41 21.41
C ASN A 88 8.18 -1.62 20.47
N GLY A 89 8.44 -1.38 19.18
CA GLY A 89 8.57 -2.41 18.15
C GLY A 89 7.25 -2.95 17.61
N ARG A 90 6.08 -2.50 18.09
CA ARG A 90 4.78 -2.95 17.65
C ARG A 90 4.22 -2.05 16.56
N ILE A 91 4.23 -2.53 15.34
CA ILE A 91 3.78 -1.82 14.15
C ILE A 91 2.46 -2.41 13.70
N GLY A 92 1.45 -1.57 13.51
CA GLY A 92 0.18 -1.92 12.87
C GLY A 92 0.23 -1.67 11.36
N LEU A 93 -0.41 -2.52 10.60
CA LEU A 93 -0.71 -2.32 9.19
C LEU A 93 -2.21 -2.38 8.98
N ILE A 94 -2.79 -1.36 8.39
CA ILE A 94 -4.11 -1.45 7.78
C ILE A 94 -3.94 -1.41 6.26
N ALA A 95 -4.55 -2.37 5.56
CA ALA A 95 -4.36 -2.54 4.12
C ALA A 95 -5.57 -3.23 3.47
N THR A 96 -5.55 -3.39 2.16
CA THR A 96 -6.51 -4.25 1.46
C THR A 96 -6.25 -5.72 1.79
N GLN A 97 -7.26 -6.57 1.60
CA GLN A 97 -7.11 -8.01 1.83
C GLN A 97 -5.94 -8.59 1.03
N GLY A 98 -5.84 -8.29 -0.27
CA GLY A 98 -4.75 -8.77 -1.12
C GLY A 98 -3.36 -8.32 -0.66
N THR A 99 -3.23 -7.10 -0.11
CA THR A 99 -1.96 -6.63 0.45
C THR A 99 -1.59 -7.38 1.73
N VAL A 100 -2.55 -7.65 2.61
CA VAL A 100 -2.33 -8.44 3.85
C VAL A 100 -1.94 -9.87 3.51
N ASP A 101 -2.71 -10.52 2.64
CA ASP A 101 -2.51 -11.93 2.25
C ASP A 101 -1.17 -12.15 1.53
N SER A 102 -0.69 -11.15 0.80
CA SER A 102 0.61 -11.21 0.12
C SER A 102 1.81 -11.32 1.07
N ARG A 103 1.65 -10.94 2.34
CA ARG A 103 2.72 -10.85 3.36
C ARG A 103 3.87 -9.89 3.01
N ALA A 104 3.78 -9.10 1.94
CA ALA A 104 4.87 -8.26 1.45
C ALA A 104 5.41 -7.27 2.52
N TYR A 105 4.57 -6.75 3.40
CA TYR A 105 4.99 -5.94 4.54
C TYR A 105 5.68 -6.76 5.63
N ALA A 106 5.20 -7.97 5.91
CA ALA A 106 5.83 -8.88 6.88
C ALA A 106 7.23 -9.24 6.41
N ASP A 107 7.39 -9.61 5.14
CA ASP A 107 8.68 -9.95 4.54
C ASP A 107 9.64 -8.75 4.55
N ALA A 108 9.11 -7.53 4.30
CA ALA A 108 9.91 -6.30 4.34
C ALA A 108 10.42 -5.94 5.76
N LEU A 109 9.76 -6.43 6.81
CA LEU A 109 10.12 -6.20 8.22
C LEU A 109 10.82 -7.40 8.87
N GLU A 110 10.82 -8.57 8.24
CA GLU A 110 11.36 -9.82 8.81
C GLU A 110 12.82 -9.69 9.31
N ALA A 111 13.63 -8.94 8.59
CA ALA A 111 15.04 -8.72 8.94
C ALA A 111 15.27 -7.63 10.00
N VAL A 112 14.21 -6.98 10.51
CA VAL A 112 14.33 -5.90 11.50
C VAL A 112 14.17 -6.47 12.91
N PRO A 113 15.25 -6.53 13.72
CA PRO A 113 15.17 -7.09 15.06
C PRO A 113 14.22 -6.31 15.97
N GLY A 114 13.44 -7.02 16.78
CA GLY A 114 12.58 -6.42 17.80
C GLY A 114 11.32 -5.74 17.25
N VAL A 115 10.98 -5.98 15.98
CA VAL A 115 9.73 -5.49 15.36
C VAL A 115 8.73 -6.62 15.20
N GLU A 116 7.51 -6.36 15.63
CA GLU A 116 6.33 -7.19 15.44
C GLU A 116 5.32 -6.45 14.56
N LEU A 117 4.84 -7.07 13.48
CA LEU A 117 3.82 -6.53 12.60
C LEU A 117 2.46 -7.17 12.86
N LEU A 118 1.48 -6.36 13.20
CA LEU A 118 0.08 -6.76 13.30
C LEU A 118 -0.70 -6.16 12.13
N SER A 119 -1.34 -7.00 11.33
CA SER A 119 -2.03 -6.58 10.11
C SER A 119 -3.54 -6.75 10.22
N THR A 120 -4.30 -5.74 9.79
CA THR A 120 -5.76 -5.78 9.68
C THR A 120 -6.16 -5.41 8.25
N ALA A 121 -6.91 -6.30 7.61
CA ALA A 121 -7.54 -5.99 6.33
C ALA A 121 -8.76 -5.09 6.53
N CYS A 122 -8.86 -4.01 5.77
CA CYS A 122 -9.90 -2.99 5.91
C CYS A 122 -10.62 -2.76 4.55
N PRO A 123 -11.34 -3.76 4.02
CA PRO A 123 -11.94 -3.69 2.68
C PRO A 123 -12.96 -2.54 2.55
N ASP A 124 -13.76 -2.27 3.58
CA ASP A 124 -14.82 -1.27 3.53
C ASP A 124 -14.29 0.15 3.30
N PHE A 125 -13.05 0.46 3.71
CA PHE A 125 -12.49 1.79 3.51
C PHE A 125 -12.30 2.15 2.04
N VAL A 126 -11.97 1.17 1.20
CA VAL A 126 -11.87 1.39 -0.25
C VAL A 126 -13.24 1.69 -0.82
N GLU A 127 -14.25 0.87 -0.49
CA GLU A 127 -15.62 1.06 -0.97
C GLU A 127 -16.19 2.42 -0.53
N LEU A 128 -16.02 2.78 0.74
CA LEU A 128 -16.48 4.05 1.27
C LEU A 128 -15.81 5.24 0.56
N ALA A 129 -14.49 5.17 0.36
CA ALA A 129 -13.74 6.23 -0.32
C ALA A 129 -14.18 6.39 -1.79
N GLU A 130 -14.35 5.29 -2.53
CA GLU A 130 -14.83 5.30 -3.92
C GLU A 130 -16.26 5.88 -4.04
N ARG A 131 -17.10 5.70 -3.02
CA ARG A 131 -18.44 6.31 -2.93
C ARG A 131 -18.41 7.76 -2.43
N GLY A 132 -17.24 8.34 -2.14
CA GLY A 132 -17.10 9.68 -1.60
C GLY A 132 -17.47 9.81 -0.11
N VAL A 133 -17.69 8.69 0.60
CA VAL A 133 -18.00 8.66 2.02
C VAL A 133 -16.69 8.61 2.81
N THR A 134 -16.13 9.78 3.10
CA THR A 134 -14.81 9.91 3.75
C THR A 134 -14.89 10.30 5.23
N THR A 135 -16.08 10.65 5.70
CA THR A 135 -16.34 11.11 7.09
C THR A 135 -17.68 10.60 7.60
N GLY A 136 -17.94 10.81 8.89
CA GLY A 136 -19.23 10.53 9.51
C GLY A 136 -19.31 9.19 10.24
N PRO A 137 -20.49 8.88 10.86
CA PRO A 137 -20.65 7.74 11.78
C PRO A 137 -20.28 6.38 11.14
N GLN A 138 -20.57 6.19 9.87
CA GLN A 138 -20.27 4.94 9.18
C GLN A 138 -18.75 4.69 9.08
N VAL A 139 -17.99 5.71 8.68
CA VAL A 139 -16.52 5.63 8.59
C VAL A 139 -15.91 5.43 9.97
N MET A 140 -16.41 6.17 10.97
CA MET A 140 -15.95 6.06 12.37
C MET A 140 -16.17 4.67 12.95
N SER A 141 -17.37 4.09 12.77
CA SER A 141 -17.68 2.75 13.27
C SER A 141 -16.77 1.69 12.65
N ARG A 142 -16.50 1.77 11.34
CA ARG A 142 -15.58 0.84 10.67
C ARG A 142 -14.12 1.04 11.12
N ALA A 143 -13.73 2.30 11.33
CA ALA A 143 -12.40 2.60 11.84
C ALA A 143 -12.19 2.03 13.25
N GLU A 144 -13.16 2.18 14.14
CA GLU A 144 -13.11 1.59 15.49
C GLU A 144 -12.99 0.08 15.44
N GLU A 145 -13.80 -0.59 14.62
CA GLU A 145 -13.77 -2.04 14.43
C GLU A 145 -12.39 -2.54 13.98
N TYR A 146 -11.83 -1.91 12.93
CA TYR A 146 -10.55 -2.34 12.36
C TYR A 146 -9.34 -1.98 13.22
N LEU A 147 -9.39 -0.86 13.94
CA LEU A 147 -8.26 -0.38 14.72
C LEU A 147 -8.25 -0.90 16.16
N LEU A 148 -9.38 -1.38 16.69
CA LEU A 148 -9.48 -1.87 18.05
C LEU A 148 -8.46 -2.97 18.37
N PRO A 149 -8.29 -4.03 17.55
CA PRO A 149 -7.30 -5.07 17.82
C PRO A 149 -5.86 -4.55 17.86
N LEU A 150 -5.52 -3.60 16.97
CA LEU A 150 -4.19 -2.99 16.93
C LEU A 150 -3.93 -2.13 18.18
N ARG A 151 -4.93 -1.39 18.62
CA ARG A 151 -4.86 -0.59 19.84
C ARG A 151 -4.71 -1.46 21.09
N GLU A 152 -5.50 -2.53 21.23
CA GLU A 152 -5.40 -3.49 22.33
C GLU A 152 -4.05 -4.21 22.37
N ALA A 153 -3.46 -4.48 21.22
CA ALA A 153 -2.12 -5.03 21.13
C ALA A 153 -1.00 -4.02 21.44
N GLY A 154 -1.35 -2.75 21.71
CA GLY A 154 -0.39 -1.71 22.07
C GLY A 154 0.50 -1.26 20.91
N VAL A 155 -0.03 -1.28 19.68
CA VAL A 155 0.63 -0.71 18.50
C VAL A 155 0.91 0.77 18.72
N ASP A 156 2.13 1.21 18.49
CA ASP A 156 2.53 2.63 18.61
C ASP A 156 2.78 3.30 17.26
N THR A 157 2.82 2.54 16.20
CA THR A 157 3.10 3.02 14.84
C THR A 157 2.17 2.32 13.85
N LEU A 158 1.44 3.10 13.04
CA LEU A 158 0.49 2.59 12.08
C LEU A 158 0.93 2.88 10.64
N ILE A 159 0.96 1.84 9.81
CA ILE A 159 1.16 1.96 8.36
C ILE A 159 -0.20 2.00 7.67
N LEU A 160 -0.44 3.03 6.86
CA LEU A 160 -1.58 3.12 5.96
C LEU A 160 -1.22 2.45 4.63
N GLY A 161 -1.46 1.15 4.53
CA GLY A 161 -1.07 0.30 3.40
C GLY A 161 -2.04 0.32 2.22
N CYS A 162 -2.73 1.45 2.02
CA CYS A 162 -3.61 1.67 0.87
C CYS A 162 -3.69 3.16 0.55
N THR A 163 -3.67 3.51 -0.74
CA THR A 163 -3.76 4.90 -1.21
C THR A 163 -5.10 5.57 -0.91
N HIS A 164 -6.16 4.80 -0.69
CA HIS A 164 -7.48 5.31 -0.32
C HIS A 164 -7.57 5.77 1.14
N TYR A 165 -6.79 5.18 2.04
CA TYR A 165 -6.96 5.38 3.50
C TYR A 165 -6.62 6.80 3.98
N PRO A 166 -5.60 7.51 3.45
CA PRO A 166 -5.33 8.88 3.84
C PRO A 166 -6.50 9.85 3.60
N VAL A 167 -7.36 9.57 2.62
CA VAL A 167 -8.55 10.37 2.34
C VAL A 167 -9.53 10.35 3.52
N SER A 168 -9.72 9.20 4.17
CA SER A 168 -10.55 9.06 5.37
C SER A 168 -9.79 9.45 6.64
N TYR A 169 -8.48 9.16 6.69
CA TYR A 169 -7.64 9.39 7.88
C TYR A 169 -7.44 10.86 8.22
N THR A 170 -7.41 11.77 7.24
CA THR A 170 -7.33 13.22 7.50
C THR A 170 -8.47 13.74 8.37
N HIS A 171 -9.53 12.95 8.52
CA HIS A 171 -10.70 13.24 9.35
C HIS A 171 -10.82 12.34 10.59
N LEU A 172 -9.98 11.30 10.69
CA LEU A 172 -9.89 10.38 11.82
C LEU A 172 -8.69 10.78 12.68
N THR A 173 -8.85 11.77 13.56
CA THR A 173 -7.85 12.01 14.59
C THR A 173 -7.89 10.84 15.57
N LEU A 174 -6.82 10.01 15.58
CA LEU A 174 -6.63 9.06 16.66
C LEU A 174 -6.52 9.88 17.98
N PRO A 175 -7.30 9.58 19.00
CA PRO A 175 -7.08 10.21 20.29
C PRO A 175 -5.67 9.81 20.78
N THR A 176 -4.84 10.83 20.95
CA THR A 176 -3.51 10.73 21.56
C THR A 176 -3.64 10.37 23.03
#